data_6324f711a0252e0e378efefc05ac28e5
#
_entry.id   6324f711a0252e0e378efefc05ac28e5
#
_cell.length_a   1.000
_cell.length_b   1.000
_cell.length_c   1.000
_cell.angle_alpha   90.00
_cell.angle_beta   90.00
_cell.angle_gamma   90.00
#
_symmetry.space_group_name_H-M   'P 1'
#
loop_
_entity.id
_entity.type
_entity.pdbx_description
1 polymer ?
#
loop_
_entity_poly.entity_id
_entity_poly.type
_entity_poly.pdbx_seq_one_letter_code
_entity_poly.pdbx_strand_id
1 'polypeptide(L)'
;GYSTRFYYAGDLNFGGFRSYVTMSFQGTVTEDDFSGEAIENRFKWGVHDGYMLDRLYEDLRIAQVPFMYMAFTMSSHEPFIVPMETKIPGDDSGSKLKNAIAYTDQCLGEFFEKCKKSGLWDNTLFVLVADHGTRHVGNLQPHLPEAYRIPMIFTGGAMNVQDSVVNTLGSQTDMVATLFAQLGMNAEAFHYSKNLL
;
A
#
# COMPACT_ATOMS: atom_id res chain seq x y z
N GLY A 1 4.17 23.37 -1.47
CA GLY A 1 3.37 22.20 -1.09
C GLY A 1 4.07 20.90 -1.44
N TYR A 2 3.45 19.78 -1.11
CA TYR A 2 3.97 18.46 -1.47
C TYR A 2 3.77 18.18 -2.96
N SER A 3 4.74 17.53 -3.61
CA SER A 3 4.56 16.83 -4.87
C SER A 3 3.75 15.57 -4.63
N THR A 4 2.63 15.38 -5.34
CA THR A 4 1.72 14.26 -5.07
C THR A 4 1.53 13.37 -6.29
N ARG A 5 1.57 12.04 -6.08
CA ARG A 5 1.36 11.05 -7.14
C ARG A 5 0.63 9.83 -6.60
N PHE A 6 -0.25 9.26 -7.42
CA PHE A 6 -1.00 8.05 -7.13
C PHE A 6 -0.60 6.92 -8.09
N TYR A 7 -0.30 5.76 -7.54
CA TYR A 7 0.09 4.55 -8.27
C TYR A 7 -1.02 3.51 -8.15
N TYR A 8 -1.62 3.19 -9.27
CA TYR A 8 -2.61 2.13 -9.41
C TYR A 8 -2.36 1.42 -10.74
N ALA A 9 -1.63 0.32 -10.70
CA ALA A 9 -1.19 -0.38 -11.91
C ALA A 9 -2.31 -1.17 -12.62
N GLY A 10 -3.55 -0.68 -12.57
CA GLY A 10 -4.76 -1.18 -13.22
C GLY A 10 -5.53 -0.09 -13.95
N ASP A 11 -6.76 -0.41 -14.39
CA ASP A 11 -7.64 0.53 -15.07
C ASP A 11 -8.33 1.49 -14.09
N LEU A 12 -7.93 2.75 -14.07
CA LEU A 12 -8.55 3.80 -13.26
C LEU A 12 -10.01 4.11 -13.61
N ASN A 13 -10.53 3.65 -14.75
CA ASN A 13 -11.94 3.88 -15.10
C ASN A 13 -12.88 2.97 -14.29
N PHE A 14 -12.34 1.91 -13.70
CA PHE A 14 -13.12 1.03 -12.84
C PHE A 14 -13.71 1.80 -11.65
N GLY A 15 -15.03 1.66 -11.44
CA GLY A 15 -15.73 2.27 -10.29
C GLY A 15 -15.68 3.79 -10.18
N GLY A 16 -15.33 4.52 -11.24
CA GLY A 16 -15.21 5.99 -11.22
C GLY A 16 -13.97 6.50 -10.48
N PHE A 17 -13.00 5.65 -10.23
CA PHE A 17 -11.80 5.92 -9.43
C PHE A 17 -10.94 7.05 -10.04
N ARG A 18 -10.91 7.14 -11.38
CA ARG A 18 -10.20 8.20 -12.12
C ARG A 18 -10.57 9.61 -11.66
N SER A 19 -11.85 9.93 -11.56
CA SER A 19 -12.31 11.27 -11.17
C SER A 19 -11.82 11.65 -9.79
N TYR A 20 -11.91 10.72 -8.84
CA TYR A 20 -11.47 10.92 -7.47
C TYR A 20 -9.95 11.15 -7.38
N VAL A 21 -9.17 10.31 -8.04
CA VAL A 21 -7.71 10.36 -7.99
C VAL A 21 -7.16 11.60 -8.68
N THR A 22 -7.67 11.96 -9.87
CA THR A 22 -7.18 13.12 -10.62
C THR A 22 -7.53 14.45 -9.98
N MET A 23 -8.54 14.51 -9.11
CA MET A 23 -8.83 15.70 -8.31
C MET A 23 -7.91 15.83 -7.09
N SER A 24 -7.32 14.72 -6.62
CA SER A 24 -6.58 14.67 -5.35
C SER A 24 -5.05 14.66 -5.56
N PHE A 25 -4.56 14.20 -6.70
CA PHE A 25 -3.13 14.05 -6.98
C PHE A 25 -2.72 14.79 -8.25
N GLN A 26 -1.50 15.30 -8.26
CA GLN A 26 -0.91 16.02 -9.41
C GLN A 26 -0.53 15.08 -10.57
N GLY A 27 -0.28 13.81 -10.27
CA GLY A 27 0.06 12.80 -11.25
C GLY A 27 -0.45 11.42 -10.86
N THR A 28 -0.64 10.57 -11.87
CA THR A 28 -1.05 9.18 -11.71
C THR A 28 -0.11 8.27 -12.49
N VAL A 29 0.09 7.06 -12.01
CA VAL A 29 0.70 5.93 -12.74
C VAL A 29 -0.34 4.82 -12.80
N THR A 30 -0.65 4.35 -14.00
CA THR A 30 -1.69 3.38 -14.30
C THR A 30 -1.11 2.21 -15.10
N GLU A 31 -1.90 1.20 -15.46
CA GLU A 31 -1.41 0.11 -16.31
C GLU A 31 -0.88 0.62 -17.67
N ASP A 32 -1.39 1.74 -18.19
CA ASP A 32 -0.97 2.33 -19.45
C ASP A 32 0.48 2.88 -19.42
N ASP A 33 1.06 3.06 -18.23
CA ASP A 33 2.43 3.54 -18.04
C ASP A 33 3.47 2.39 -18.02
N PHE A 34 3.02 1.15 -18.21
CA PHE A 34 3.88 -0.03 -18.25
C PHE A 34 3.96 -0.63 -19.66
N SER A 35 5.02 -1.38 -19.93
CA SER A 35 5.27 -2.04 -21.22
C SER A 35 6.09 -3.31 -21.05
N GLY A 36 6.28 -4.07 -22.15
CA GLY A 36 7.07 -5.28 -22.17
C GLY A 36 6.59 -6.32 -21.15
N GLU A 37 7.51 -6.92 -20.43
CA GLU A 37 7.26 -8.02 -19.50
C GLU A 37 6.17 -7.70 -18.45
N ALA A 38 6.10 -6.48 -17.97
CA ALA A 38 5.10 -6.07 -17.00
C ALA A 38 3.67 -6.21 -17.54
N ILE A 39 3.45 -5.88 -18.80
CA ILE A 39 2.15 -6.02 -19.47
C ILE A 39 1.92 -7.47 -19.92
N GLU A 40 2.93 -8.17 -20.38
CA GLU A 40 2.84 -9.58 -20.80
C GLU A 40 2.44 -10.48 -19.61
N ASN A 41 2.97 -10.21 -18.43
CA ASN A 41 2.70 -10.94 -17.19
C ASN A 41 1.53 -10.39 -16.39
N ARG A 42 0.78 -9.39 -16.89
CA ARG A 42 -0.35 -8.83 -16.14
C ARG A 42 -1.43 -9.87 -15.86
N PHE A 43 -2.16 -9.65 -14.78
CA PHE A 43 -3.33 -10.44 -14.44
C PHE A 43 -4.62 -9.64 -14.70
N LYS A 44 -5.78 -10.19 -14.31
CA LYS A 44 -7.10 -9.60 -14.58
C LYS A 44 -7.24 -8.13 -14.19
N TRP A 45 -6.58 -7.69 -13.11
CA TRP A 45 -6.76 -6.36 -12.54
C TRP A 45 -5.68 -5.36 -12.94
N GLY A 46 -4.64 -5.81 -13.62
CA GLY A 46 -3.54 -4.97 -14.09
C GLY A 46 -2.17 -5.59 -13.87
N VAL A 47 -1.17 -4.74 -13.72
CA VAL A 47 0.23 -5.12 -13.54
C VAL A 47 0.51 -5.52 -12.09
N HIS A 48 1.34 -6.53 -11.88
CA HIS A 48 1.69 -7.03 -10.56
C HIS A 48 2.48 -6.03 -9.71
N ASP A 49 2.33 -6.13 -8.39
CA ASP A 49 2.88 -5.21 -7.40
C ASP A 49 4.40 -5.02 -7.52
N GLY A 50 5.16 -6.05 -7.89
CA GLY A 50 6.61 -5.94 -8.07
C GLY A 50 6.99 -4.88 -9.10
N TYR A 51 6.37 -4.91 -10.28
CA TYR A 51 6.62 -3.92 -11.33
C TYR A 51 6.17 -2.51 -10.92
N MET A 52 5.04 -2.41 -10.21
CA MET A 52 4.54 -1.12 -9.71
C MET A 52 5.49 -0.53 -8.67
N LEU A 53 5.97 -1.33 -7.72
CA LEU A 53 6.90 -0.89 -6.67
C LEU A 53 8.27 -0.52 -7.24
N ASP A 54 8.73 -1.21 -8.28
CA ASP A 54 9.95 -0.83 -9.01
C ASP A 54 9.80 0.54 -9.67
N ARG A 55 8.67 0.77 -10.33
CA ARG A 55 8.36 2.09 -10.91
C ARG A 55 8.25 3.16 -9.82
N LEU A 56 7.59 2.88 -8.71
CA LEU A 56 7.51 3.79 -7.56
C LEU A 56 8.91 4.16 -7.05
N TYR A 57 9.80 3.17 -6.91
CA TYR A 57 11.18 3.40 -6.47
C TYR A 57 11.93 4.34 -7.43
N GLU A 58 11.87 4.10 -8.74
CA GLU A 58 12.54 4.96 -9.73
C GLU A 58 12.00 6.40 -9.72
N ASP A 59 10.68 6.56 -9.59
CA ASP A 59 10.05 7.89 -9.50
C ASP A 59 10.41 8.60 -8.17
N LEU A 60 10.54 7.87 -7.05
CA LEU A 60 10.98 8.43 -5.76
C LEU A 60 12.41 8.97 -5.81
N ARG A 61 13.30 8.31 -6.55
CA ARG A 61 14.71 8.75 -6.69
C ARG A 61 14.86 10.14 -7.31
N ILE A 62 13.88 10.56 -8.10
CA ILE A 62 13.87 11.84 -8.80
C ILE A 62 12.75 12.76 -8.33
N ALA A 63 12.04 12.38 -7.27
CA ALA A 63 10.90 13.12 -6.76
C ALA A 63 11.31 14.50 -6.26
N GLN A 64 10.48 15.50 -6.56
CA GLN A 64 10.61 16.84 -5.95
C GLN A 64 10.16 16.75 -4.49
N VAL A 65 11.03 17.13 -3.58
CA VAL A 65 10.75 17.16 -2.14
C VAL A 65 10.09 18.48 -1.72
N PRO A 66 9.18 18.46 -0.75
CA PRO A 66 8.59 17.29 -0.13
C PRO A 66 7.60 16.58 -1.05
N PHE A 67 7.46 15.27 -0.92
CA PHE A 67 6.52 14.47 -1.69
C PHE A 67 5.55 13.68 -0.81
N MET A 68 4.37 13.36 -1.35
CA MET A 68 3.41 12.40 -0.81
C MET A 68 2.91 11.51 -1.95
N TYR A 69 3.42 10.29 -2.01
CA TYR A 69 3.06 9.30 -3.03
C TYR A 69 2.24 8.19 -2.39
N MET A 70 1.15 7.83 -3.05
CA MET A 70 0.26 6.76 -2.60
C MET A 70 0.25 5.64 -3.62
N ALA A 71 0.51 4.41 -3.18
CA ALA A 71 0.47 3.22 -4.01
C ALA A 71 -0.63 2.27 -3.53
N PHE A 72 -1.46 1.79 -4.47
CA PHE A 72 -2.51 0.83 -4.20
C PHE A 72 -2.11 -0.51 -4.82
N THR A 73 -1.75 -1.48 -3.97
CA THR A 73 -1.34 -2.83 -4.38
C THR A 73 -2.54 -3.68 -4.77
N MET A 74 -2.38 -4.60 -5.72
CA MET A 74 -3.48 -5.38 -6.25
C MET A 74 -3.22 -6.89 -6.37
N SER A 75 -1.97 -7.34 -6.24
CA SER A 75 -1.64 -8.75 -6.46
C SER A 75 -2.31 -9.69 -5.44
N SER A 76 -2.75 -9.15 -4.29
CA SER A 76 -3.55 -9.88 -3.29
C SER A 76 -5.05 -9.87 -3.57
N HIS A 77 -5.52 -9.35 -4.72
CA HIS A 77 -6.91 -9.44 -5.14
C HIS A 77 -7.22 -10.77 -5.85
N GLU A 78 -8.48 -11.23 -5.78
CA GLU A 78 -8.93 -12.41 -6.54
C GLU A 78 -8.66 -12.26 -8.05
N PRO A 79 -8.20 -13.27 -8.75
CA PRO A 79 -8.11 -14.69 -8.41
C PRO A 79 -6.82 -15.13 -7.69
N PHE A 80 -6.05 -14.23 -7.08
CA PHE A 80 -4.82 -14.50 -6.31
C PHE A 80 -3.70 -15.16 -7.14
N ILE A 81 -3.59 -14.76 -8.40
CA ILE A 81 -2.53 -15.20 -9.30
C ILE A 81 -1.30 -14.32 -9.07
N VAL A 82 -0.14 -14.92 -8.89
CA VAL A 82 1.14 -14.21 -8.69
C VAL A 82 2.22 -14.76 -9.61
N PRO A 83 3.16 -13.92 -10.07
CA PRO A 83 4.23 -14.32 -10.99
C PRO A 83 5.43 -14.90 -10.21
N MET A 84 5.17 -15.82 -9.29
CA MET A 84 6.21 -16.50 -8.53
C MET A 84 5.82 -17.95 -8.25
N GLU A 85 6.81 -18.78 -7.93
CA GLU A 85 6.56 -20.11 -7.39
C GLU A 85 5.87 -20.03 -6.03
N THR A 86 4.72 -20.71 -5.90
CA THR A 86 3.92 -20.67 -4.68
C THR A 86 4.54 -21.53 -3.58
N LYS A 87 4.63 -20.98 -2.37
CA LYS A 87 5.28 -21.62 -1.21
C LYS A 87 4.27 -22.38 -0.32
N ILE A 88 3.00 -21.97 -0.35
CA ILE A 88 1.95 -22.52 0.48
C ILE A 88 1.11 -23.45 -0.40
N PRO A 89 1.08 -24.77 -0.11
CA PRO A 89 0.35 -25.75 -0.90
C PRO A 89 -1.16 -25.58 -0.73
N GLY A 90 -1.92 -25.92 -1.76
CA GLY A 90 -3.39 -25.91 -1.79
C GLY A 90 -3.95 -25.05 -2.91
N ASP A 91 -5.12 -25.42 -3.41
CA ASP A 91 -5.85 -24.73 -4.49
C ASP A 91 -7.07 -23.95 -3.97
N ASP A 92 -7.32 -23.99 -2.67
CA ASP A 92 -8.38 -23.20 -2.04
C ASP A 92 -8.04 -21.71 -2.01
N SER A 93 -9.07 -20.87 -1.91
CA SER A 93 -8.90 -19.42 -1.91
C SER A 93 -8.01 -18.90 -0.78
N GLY A 94 -8.01 -19.58 0.38
CA GLY A 94 -7.18 -19.20 1.52
C GLY A 94 -5.70 -19.44 1.25
N SER A 95 -5.33 -20.58 0.67
CA SER A 95 -3.96 -20.91 0.28
C SER A 95 -3.45 -19.97 -0.82
N LYS A 96 -4.29 -19.70 -1.82
CA LYS A 96 -3.97 -18.76 -2.91
C LYS A 96 -3.78 -17.33 -2.38
N LEU A 97 -4.67 -16.84 -1.52
CA LEU A 97 -4.52 -15.52 -0.90
C LEU A 97 -3.22 -15.42 -0.08
N LYS A 98 -2.88 -16.44 0.71
CA LYS A 98 -1.63 -16.43 1.48
C LYS A 98 -0.40 -16.34 0.59
N ASN A 99 -0.39 -17.03 -0.56
CA ASN A 99 0.68 -16.91 -1.55
C ASN A 99 0.73 -15.53 -2.16
N ALA A 100 -0.42 -14.93 -2.44
CA ALA A 100 -0.52 -13.58 -2.98
C ALA A 100 -0.03 -12.52 -1.98
N ILE A 101 -0.37 -12.65 -0.71
CA ILE A 101 0.18 -11.80 0.36
C ILE A 101 1.70 -11.98 0.48
N ALA A 102 2.18 -13.23 0.44
CA ALA A 102 3.62 -13.50 0.50
C ALA A 102 4.39 -12.90 -0.68
N TYR A 103 3.77 -12.84 -1.86
CA TYR A 103 4.35 -12.15 -3.02
C TYR A 103 4.44 -10.64 -2.79
N THR A 104 3.35 -9.99 -2.37
CA THR A 104 3.36 -8.54 -2.08
C THR A 104 4.35 -8.21 -0.95
N ASP A 105 4.43 -9.03 0.09
CA ASP A 105 5.40 -8.88 1.18
C ASP A 105 6.85 -8.97 0.68
N GLN A 106 7.15 -9.94 -0.18
CA GLN A 106 8.46 -10.03 -0.83
C GLN A 106 8.79 -8.77 -1.65
N CYS A 107 7.85 -8.30 -2.48
CA CYS A 107 8.03 -7.10 -3.29
C CYS A 107 8.26 -5.85 -2.42
N LEU A 108 7.54 -5.72 -1.32
CA LEU A 108 7.75 -4.64 -0.33
C LEU A 108 9.13 -4.74 0.32
N GLY A 109 9.56 -5.94 0.69
CA GLY A 109 10.90 -6.17 1.24
C GLY A 109 12.00 -5.72 0.28
N GLU A 110 11.90 -6.11 -1.00
CA GLU A 110 12.83 -5.70 -2.05
C GLU A 110 12.82 -4.18 -2.29
N PHE A 111 11.65 -3.56 -2.30
CA PHE A 111 11.46 -2.12 -2.40
C PHE A 111 12.14 -1.39 -1.23
N PHE A 112 11.91 -1.82 0.01
CA PHE A 112 12.53 -1.20 1.18
C PHE A 112 14.05 -1.36 1.19
N GLU A 113 14.57 -2.51 0.77
CA GLU A 113 16.02 -2.68 0.64
C GLU A 113 16.63 -1.74 -0.41
N LYS A 114 15.95 -1.50 -1.53
CA LYS A 114 16.35 -0.48 -2.51
C LYS A 114 16.33 0.92 -1.90
N CYS A 115 15.26 1.27 -1.16
CA CYS A 115 15.15 2.57 -0.48
C CYS A 115 16.27 2.78 0.56
N LYS A 116 16.60 1.76 1.35
CA LYS A 116 17.71 1.81 2.32
C LYS A 116 19.06 2.03 1.64
N LYS A 117 19.34 1.26 0.59
CA LYS A 117 20.61 1.35 -0.17
C LYS A 117 20.80 2.70 -0.85
N SER A 118 19.73 3.37 -1.25
CA SER A 118 19.77 4.69 -1.91
C SER A 118 19.69 5.88 -0.96
N GLY A 119 19.47 5.66 0.36
CA GLY A 119 19.26 6.71 1.35
C GLY A 119 17.85 7.32 1.35
N LEU A 120 16.94 6.86 0.46
CA LEU A 120 15.54 7.30 0.47
C LEU A 120 14.82 6.95 1.78
N TRP A 121 15.20 5.83 2.38
CA TRP A 121 14.64 5.36 3.64
C TRP A 121 14.79 6.38 4.77
N ASP A 122 15.94 7.03 4.86
CA ASP A 122 16.35 7.84 6.03
C ASP A 122 15.44 9.05 6.26
N ASN A 123 14.91 9.64 5.18
CA ASN A 123 14.04 10.82 5.21
C ASN A 123 12.61 10.54 4.71
N THR A 124 12.20 9.28 4.68
CA THR A 124 10.85 8.90 4.25
C THR A 124 10.09 8.23 5.39
N LEU A 125 8.85 8.64 5.56
CA LEU A 125 7.85 7.97 6.37
C LEU A 125 6.99 7.11 5.46
N PHE A 126 6.98 5.81 5.70
CA PHE A 126 6.11 4.86 5.00
C PHE A 126 4.93 4.48 5.88
N VAL A 127 3.73 4.48 5.30
CA VAL A 127 2.51 4.01 5.95
C VAL A 127 1.94 2.88 5.11
N LEU A 128 1.82 1.70 5.71
CA LEU A 128 1.18 0.54 5.10
C LEU A 128 -0.13 0.26 5.83
N VAL A 129 -1.20 0.16 5.08
CA VAL A 129 -2.54 -0.13 5.63
C VAL A 129 -3.33 -0.95 4.62
N ALA A 130 -4.04 -1.97 5.08
CA ALA A 130 -4.97 -2.69 4.22
C ALA A 130 -6.24 -1.85 4.01
N ASP A 131 -6.87 -2.00 2.84
CA ASP A 131 -8.14 -1.33 2.52
C ASP A 131 -9.32 -1.95 3.29
N HIS A 132 -9.31 -3.27 3.49
CA HIS A 132 -10.30 -4.01 4.27
C HIS A 132 -9.73 -5.35 4.78
N GLY A 133 -10.47 -6.00 5.67
CA GLY A 133 -10.20 -7.37 6.12
C GLY A 133 -10.60 -8.42 5.08
N THR A 134 -10.23 -9.67 5.31
CA THR A 134 -10.56 -10.79 4.43
C THR A 134 -11.33 -11.89 5.14
N ARG A 135 -12.25 -12.52 4.43
CA ARG A 135 -12.99 -13.73 4.88
C ARG A 135 -12.44 -15.06 4.33
N HIS A 136 -11.43 -14.98 3.47
CA HIS A 136 -10.82 -16.17 2.85
C HIS A 136 -9.92 -16.97 3.81
N VAL A 137 -9.58 -16.39 4.95
CA VAL A 137 -8.74 -17.01 5.98
C VAL A 137 -9.44 -16.91 7.33
N GLY A 138 -9.41 -17.99 8.11
CA GLY A 138 -9.88 -17.98 9.50
C GLY A 138 -11.38 -18.15 9.71
N ASN A 139 -12.19 -18.37 8.66
CA ASN A 139 -13.66 -18.54 8.75
C ASN A 139 -14.36 -17.44 9.58
N LEU A 140 -13.86 -16.21 9.50
CA LEU A 140 -14.40 -15.08 10.25
C LEU A 140 -15.80 -14.72 9.76
N GLN A 141 -16.74 -14.64 10.68
CA GLN A 141 -18.11 -14.27 10.38
C GLN A 141 -18.21 -12.75 10.18
N PRO A 142 -18.94 -12.26 9.15
CA PRO A 142 -19.01 -10.82 8.83
C PRO A 142 -19.56 -9.93 9.95
N HIS A 143 -20.24 -10.47 10.93
CA HIS A 143 -20.79 -9.73 12.08
C HIS A 143 -19.81 -9.61 13.25
N LEU A 144 -18.64 -10.26 13.18
CA LEU A 144 -17.63 -10.19 14.23
C LEU A 144 -16.63 -9.07 13.97
N PRO A 145 -16.25 -8.27 14.97
CA PRO A 145 -15.26 -7.21 14.84
C PRO A 145 -13.92 -7.68 14.26
N GLU A 146 -13.53 -8.92 14.55
CA GLU A 146 -12.29 -9.54 14.08
C GLU A 146 -12.22 -9.63 12.55
N ALA A 147 -13.36 -9.71 11.86
CA ALA A 147 -13.45 -9.75 10.40
C ALA A 147 -13.00 -8.43 9.75
N TYR A 148 -13.00 -7.33 10.52
CA TYR A 148 -12.63 -5.98 10.07
C TYR A 148 -11.23 -5.58 10.55
N ARG A 149 -10.55 -6.46 11.26
CA ARG A 149 -9.21 -6.16 11.75
C ARG A 149 -8.20 -6.19 10.60
N ILE A 150 -7.51 -5.06 10.42
CA ILE A 150 -6.49 -4.86 9.39
C ILE A 150 -5.16 -4.42 10.02
N PRO A 151 -4.02 -4.73 9.39
CA PRO A 151 -2.75 -4.15 9.79
C PRO A 151 -2.69 -2.67 9.41
N MET A 152 -2.03 -1.87 10.27
CA MET A 152 -1.59 -0.52 9.98
C MET A 152 -0.17 -0.37 10.54
N ILE A 153 0.79 -0.06 9.68
CA ILE A 153 2.22 -0.02 10.01
C ILE A 153 2.77 1.34 9.59
N PHE A 154 3.42 2.01 10.52
CA PHE A 154 4.22 3.20 10.26
C PHE A 154 5.69 2.80 10.37
N THR A 155 6.51 3.12 9.37
CA THR A 155 7.92 2.75 9.32
C THR A 155 8.73 3.74 8.48
N GLY A 156 10.05 3.59 8.47
CA GLY A 156 10.97 4.46 7.73
C GLY A 156 11.87 5.27 8.65
N GLY A 157 12.94 5.82 8.11
CA GLY A 157 13.92 6.57 8.88
C GLY A 157 13.39 7.91 9.44
N ALA A 158 12.32 8.45 8.85
CA ALA A 158 11.67 9.66 9.34
C ALA A 158 10.67 9.43 10.49
N MET A 159 10.54 8.18 10.99
CA MET A 159 9.71 7.88 12.15
C MET A 159 10.30 8.44 13.45
N ASN A 160 9.46 9.09 14.26
CA ASN A 160 9.84 9.57 15.59
C ASN A 160 9.77 8.46 16.66
N VAL A 161 8.97 7.42 16.43
CA VAL A 161 8.79 6.26 17.33
C VAL A 161 9.21 5.01 16.59
N GLN A 162 10.01 4.16 17.22
CA GLN A 162 10.47 2.89 16.64
C GLN A 162 10.13 1.72 17.57
N ASP A 163 10.04 0.52 16.98
CA ASP A 163 9.90 -0.76 17.68
C ASP A 163 8.75 -0.82 18.71
N SER A 164 7.63 -0.15 18.41
CA SER A 164 6.48 -0.15 19.31
C SER A 164 5.28 -0.86 18.70
N VAL A 165 4.48 -1.50 19.56
CA VAL A 165 3.20 -2.10 19.21
C VAL A 165 2.09 -1.29 19.87
N VAL A 166 1.21 -0.73 19.04
CA VAL A 166 0.07 0.06 19.50
C VAL A 166 -1.12 -0.88 19.70
N ASN A 167 -1.59 -0.97 20.95
CA ASN A 167 -2.76 -1.79 21.32
C ASN A 167 -4.06 -0.97 21.39
N THR A 168 -3.98 0.33 21.14
CA THR A 168 -5.17 1.20 21.08
C THR A 168 -6.03 0.83 19.89
N LEU A 169 -7.32 0.65 20.10
CA LEU A 169 -8.26 0.44 19.00
C LEU A 169 -8.27 1.69 18.10
N GLY A 170 -7.91 1.47 16.85
CA GLY A 170 -7.86 2.49 15.80
C GLY A 170 -8.64 2.08 14.56
N SER A 171 -8.77 3.00 13.65
CA SER A 171 -9.36 2.82 12.32
C SER A 171 -8.53 3.54 11.25
N GLN A 172 -8.84 3.31 9.99
CA GLN A 172 -8.17 4.00 8.88
C GLN A 172 -8.30 5.52 8.97
N THR A 173 -9.38 6.05 9.55
CA THR A 173 -9.55 7.50 9.76
C THR A 173 -8.51 8.07 10.71
N ASP A 174 -8.00 7.27 11.66
CA ASP A 174 -6.98 7.69 12.63
C ASP A 174 -5.58 7.82 12.02
N MET A 175 -5.38 7.28 10.81
CA MET A 175 -4.13 7.40 10.07
C MET A 175 -3.74 8.87 9.84
N VAL A 176 -4.72 9.74 9.57
CA VAL A 176 -4.45 11.16 9.27
C VAL A 176 -3.85 11.89 10.47
N ALA A 177 -4.49 11.82 11.63
CA ALA A 177 -3.97 12.50 12.83
C ALA A 177 -2.64 11.89 13.29
N THR A 178 -2.48 10.58 13.15
CA THR A 178 -1.23 9.88 13.46
C THR A 178 -0.10 10.32 12.53
N LEU A 179 -0.35 10.38 11.22
CA LEU A 179 0.62 10.86 10.24
C LEU A 179 1.00 12.32 10.49
N PHE A 180 0.01 13.18 10.72
CA PHE A 180 0.25 14.61 10.97
C PHE A 180 1.06 14.83 12.25
N ALA A 181 0.82 14.05 13.30
CA ALA A 181 1.62 14.11 14.51
C ALA A 181 3.09 13.74 14.25
N GLN A 182 3.37 12.72 13.43
CA GLN A 182 4.74 12.34 13.04
C GLN A 182 5.43 13.45 12.21
N LEU A 183 4.67 14.20 11.42
CA LEU A 183 5.17 15.29 10.59
C LEU A 183 5.18 16.66 11.30
N GLY A 184 4.77 16.74 12.58
CA GLY A 184 4.64 18.00 13.32
C GLY A 184 3.56 18.93 12.76
N MET A 185 2.54 18.38 12.12
CA MET A 185 1.45 19.11 11.48
C MET A 185 0.18 19.12 12.36
N ASN A 186 -0.66 20.15 12.21
CA ASN A 186 -1.93 20.25 12.93
C ASN A 186 -3.00 19.39 12.23
N ALA A 187 -3.69 18.53 12.99
CA ALA A 187 -4.78 17.66 12.54
C ALA A 187 -6.17 18.10 13.03
N GLU A 188 -6.34 19.29 13.62
CA GLU A 188 -7.61 19.76 14.22
C GLU A 188 -8.79 19.77 13.26
N ALA A 189 -8.55 19.93 11.95
CA ALA A 189 -9.60 19.86 10.94
C ALA A 189 -10.20 18.44 10.77
N PHE A 190 -9.54 17.41 11.28
CA PHE A 190 -9.94 16.01 11.15
C PHE A 190 -10.59 15.51 12.45
N HIS A 191 -11.78 16.01 12.77
CA HIS A 191 -12.46 15.79 14.06
C HIS A 191 -12.70 14.32 14.44
N TYR A 192 -12.76 13.41 13.46
CA TYR A 192 -12.95 11.96 13.68
C TYR A 192 -11.66 11.16 13.66
N SER A 193 -10.52 11.82 13.61
CA SER A 193 -9.19 11.21 13.58
C SER A 193 -8.48 11.48 14.90
N LYS A 194 -7.88 10.46 15.50
CA LYS A 194 -7.07 10.58 16.71
C LYS A 194 -5.65 10.08 16.44
N ASN A 195 -4.67 10.67 17.11
CA ASN A 195 -3.31 10.14 17.09
C ASN A 195 -3.25 8.80 17.85
N LEU A 196 -2.66 7.77 17.24
CA LEU A 196 -2.54 6.43 17.78
C LEU A 196 -1.17 6.14 18.41
N LEU A 197 -0.16 6.98 18.12
CA LEU A 197 1.24 6.84 18.59
C LEU A 197 1.56 7.82 19.72
#